data_7628e179879e33b697612096ba11103c
#
_entry.id   7628e179879e33b697612096ba11103c
#
_cell.length_a   1.000
_cell.length_b   1.000
_cell.length_c   1.000
_cell.angle_alpha   90.00
_cell.angle_beta   90.00
_cell.angle_gamma   90.00
#
_symmetry.space_group_name_H-M   'P 1'
#
loop_
_entity.id
_entity.type
_entity.pdbx_description
1 polymer ?
#
loop_
_entity_poly.entity_id
_entity_poly.type
_entity_poly.pdbx_seq_one_letter_code
_entity_poly.pdbx_strand_id
1 'polypeptide(L)'
;AFKLAKIYYYKKGLDKYEIITLDKSFHGRTLATVAATGQEKYQKPYRPLTPGFKQVEPNNFKAIEDAVTDKTAAIMIELIQGESGVHPMDKEYVEKLRKLCDEKDIILIFDEVQTGMGRTGYLFAHQMYGVEPDIFTSAKALGGGIPIGAVCAGKKVASAFEPGDHGTTFGGNPFATAAGLAVFDIFEKEHLVENAGKMGKYFKEKLTELQNKYSDKITDVRNAGLLIGIQLEDSIAKTVFNKLFENKMLTSLCGGNTIRIAPPLIIEETDIDLFINTLNSILEEL
;
A
#
# COMPACT_ATOMS: atom_id res chain seq x y z
N ALA A 1 -7.51 12.26 4.53
CA ALA A 1 -6.10 12.67 4.65
C ALA A 1 -5.85 14.00 3.94
N PHE A 2 -6.06 14.13 2.62
CA PHE A 2 -5.79 15.36 1.86
C PHE A 2 -6.49 16.60 2.43
N LYS A 3 -7.78 16.48 2.81
CA LYS A 3 -8.52 17.58 3.43
C LYS A 3 -7.93 17.99 4.77
N LEU A 4 -7.51 17.01 5.58
CA LEU A 4 -6.89 17.28 6.87
C LEU A 4 -5.55 18.00 6.71
N ALA A 5 -4.71 17.57 5.76
CA ALA A 5 -3.44 18.22 5.46
C ALA A 5 -3.64 19.69 5.00
N LYS A 6 -4.61 19.94 4.11
CA LYS A 6 -4.88 21.28 3.60
C LYS A 6 -5.46 22.23 4.66
N ILE A 7 -6.44 21.75 5.45
CA ILE A 7 -7.08 22.60 6.46
C ILE A 7 -6.14 22.94 7.62
N TYR A 8 -5.19 22.05 7.95
CA TYR A 8 -4.15 22.31 8.94
C TYR A 8 -3.36 23.59 8.62
N TYR A 9 -2.92 23.76 7.38
CA TYR A 9 -2.19 24.95 6.96
C TYR A 9 -3.11 26.17 6.76
N TYR A 10 -4.31 25.97 6.24
CA TYR A 10 -5.30 27.03 6.11
C TYR A 10 -5.59 27.70 7.47
N LYS A 11 -5.81 26.91 8.52
CA LYS A 11 -6.02 27.44 9.89
C LYS A 11 -4.79 28.13 10.48
N LYS A 12 -3.61 27.81 10.00
CA LYS A 12 -2.35 28.51 10.34
C LYS A 12 -2.13 29.79 9.51
N GLY A 13 -2.99 30.10 8.57
CA GLY A 13 -2.82 31.24 7.65
C GLY A 13 -1.73 31.03 6.61
N LEU A 14 -1.37 29.78 6.30
CA LEU A 14 -0.33 29.41 5.34
C LEU A 14 -0.93 28.90 4.02
N ASP A 15 -0.42 29.39 2.89
CA ASP A 15 -0.87 28.99 1.54
C ASP A 15 -0.19 27.69 1.07
N LYS A 16 -0.35 26.61 1.87
CA LYS A 16 0.15 25.28 1.55
C LYS A 16 -1.02 24.35 1.17
N TYR A 17 -0.99 23.79 -0.04
CA TYR A 17 -2.09 22.95 -0.56
C TYR A 17 -1.62 21.88 -1.55
N GLU A 18 -0.37 21.93 -2.03
CA GLU A 18 0.17 20.93 -2.94
C GLU A 18 0.49 19.64 -2.19
N ILE A 19 0.27 18.51 -2.86
CA ILE A 19 0.54 17.17 -2.33
C ILE A 19 1.44 16.46 -3.32
N ILE A 20 2.59 16.01 -2.84
CA ILE A 20 3.51 15.19 -3.61
C ILE A 20 3.16 13.72 -3.37
N THR A 21 3.04 12.95 -4.45
CA THR A 21 2.85 11.50 -4.44
C THR A 21 3.92 10.83 -5.31
N LEU A 22 3.90 9.52 -5.41
CA LEU A 22 4.90 8.79 -6.18
C LEU A 22 4.34 8.29 -7.51
N ASP A 23 5.18 8.22 -8.53
CA ASP A 23 4.90 7.46 -9.75
C ASP A 23 4.61 6.01 -9.40
N LYS A 24 3.80 5.34 -10.20
CA LYS A 24 3.34 3.96 -10.01
C LYS A 24 2.48 3.74 -8.76
N SER A 25 2.19 4.77 -7.97
CA SER A 25 1.31 4.67 -6.79
C SER A 25 -0.16 4.44 -7.15
N PHE A 26 -0.94 4.01 -6.14
CA PHE A 26 -2.39 3.89 -6.25
C PHE A 26 -3.06 4.39 -4.96
N HIS A 27 -3.81 5.50 -5.05
CA HIS A 27 -4.46 6.13 -3.90
C HIS A 27 -6.00 6.15 -3.97
N GLY A 28 -6.58 5.57 -5.01
CA GLY A 28 -8.03 5.44 -5.13
C GLY A 28 -8.61 5.86 -6.48
N ARG A 29 -9.95 5.91 -6.54
CA ARG A 29 -10.73 6.12 -7.78
C ARG A 29 -11.60 7.36 -7.79
N THR A 30 -11.68 8.15 -6.71
CA THR A 30 -12.35 9.46 -6.70
C THR A 30 -11.50 10.48 -7.46
N LEU A 31 -12.07 11.58 -7.92
CA LEU A 31 -11.35 12.56 -8.75
C LEU A 31 -10.05 13.05 -8.12
N ALA A 32 -10.04 13.36 -6.82
CA ALA A 32 -8.84 13.78 -6.12
C ALA A 32 -7.82 12.64 -5.97
N THR A 33 -8.28 11.41 -5.63
CA THR A 33 -7.37 10.27 -5.46
C THR A 33 -6.85 9.72 -6.79
N VAL A 34 -7.61 9.85 -7.88
CA VAL A 34 -7.11 9.59 -9.24
C VAL A 34 -6.00 10.57 -9.60
N ALA A 35 -6.16 11.86 -9.27
CA ALA A 35 -5.11 12.86 -9.51
C ALA A 35 -3.85 12.58 -8.68
N ALA A 36 -3.98 12.00 -7.48
CA ALA A 36 -2.87 11.57 -6.63
C ALA A 36 -2.21 10.27 -7.10
N THR A 37 -2.93 9.41 -7.82
CA THR A 37 -2.46 8.10 -8.29
C THR A 37 -1.49 8.26 -9.45
N GLY A 38 -0.22 7.88 -9.28
CA GLY A 38 0.86 8.04 -10.24
C GLY A 38 0.85 7.02 -11.39
N GLN A 39 -0.32 6.74 -11.99
CA GLN A 39 -0.47 5.80 -13.09
C GLN A 39 -1.34 6.40 -14.21
N GLU A 40 -0.71 6.73 -15.32
CA GLU A 40 -1.34 7.37 -16.51
C GLU A 40 -2.62 6.65 -16.97
N LYS A 41 -2.63 5.31 -16.95
CA LYS A 41 -3.79 4.50 -17.36
C LYS A 41 -5.07 4.80 -16.58
N TYR A 42 -4.92 5.24 -15.30
CA TYR A 42 -6.06 5.62 -14.47
C TYR A 42 -6.42 7.11 -14.58
N GLN A 43 -5.45 7.96 -14.88
CA GLN A 43 -5.63 9.41 -14.98
C GLN A 43 -6.22 9.86 -16.31
N LYS A 44 -5.75 9.26 -17.42
CA LYS A 44 -6.06 9.69 -18.79
C LYS A 44 -7.55 9.91 -19.07
N PRO A 45 -8.48 9.01 -18.65
CA PRO A 45 -9.92 9.20 -18.93
C PRO A 45 -10.57 10.37 -18.19
N TYR A 46 -9.90 10.92 -17.13
CA TYR A 46 -10.49 11.91 -16.22
C TYR A 46 -9.80 13.27 -16.28
N ARG A 47 -9.07 13.54 -17.36
CA ARG A 47 -8.47 14.87 -17.59
C ARG A 47 -9.52 15.92 -17.97
N PRO A 48 -9.39 17.18 -17.49
CA PRO A 48 -8.31 17.70 -16.65
C PRO A 48 -8.39 17.17 -15.21
N LEU A 49 -7.24 16.80 -14.65
CA LEU A 49 -7.16 16.26 -13.29
C LEU A 49 -7.40 17.35 -12.24
N THR A 50 -7.83 16.94 -11.05
CA THR A 50 -7.88 17.82 -9.87
C THR A 50 -6.48 18.42 -9.62
N PRO A 51 -6.34 19.75 -9.55
CA PRO A 51 -5.04 20.41 -9.39
C PRO A 51 -4.45 20.21 -7.99
N GLY A 52 -3.14 20.46 -7.86
CA GLY A 52 -2.41 20.43 -6.61
C GLY A 52 -1.78 19.07 -6.26
N PHE A 53 -1.65 18.17 -7.21
CA PHE A 53 -0.90 16.92 -7.08
C PHE A 53 0.30 16.92 -8.01
N LYS A 54 1.45 16.43 -7.49
CA LYS A 54 2.69 16.23 -8.25
C LYS A 54 3.16 14.80 -8.02
N GLN A 55 3.49 14.08 -9.08
CA GLN A 55 4.09 12.75 -9.01
C GLN A 55 5.60 12.86 -9.20
N VAL A 56 6.35 12.05 -8.45
CA VAL A 56 7.80 11.92 -8.58
C VAL A 56 8.22 10.45 -8.48
N GLU A 57 9.41 10.14 -8.98
CA GLU A 57 9.95 8.78 -8.98
C GLU A 57 10.13 8.23 -7.54
N PRO A 58 9.67 6.99 -7.25
CA PRO A 58 9.87 6.34 -5.95
C PRO A 58 11.36 6.04 -5.70
N ASN A 59 11.76 6.06 -4.42
CA ASN A 59 13.13 5.86 -3.97
C ASN A 59 14.16 6.89 -4.52
N ASN A 60 13.69 7.95 -5.15
CA ASN A 60 14.52 9.07 -5.61
C ASN A 60 14.31 10.28 -4.68
N PHE A 61 15.13 10.37 -3.63
CA PHE A 61 15.01 11.46 -2.66
C PHE A 61 15.24 12.85 -3.29
N LYS A 62 16.14 12.95 -4.27
CA LYS A 62 16.40 14.20 -4.98
C LYS A 62 15.16 14.69 -5.75
N ALA A 63 14.41 13.79 -6.35
CA ALA A 63 13.15 14.15 -7.03
C ALA A 63 12.11 14.73 -6.05
N ILE A 64 12.06 14.23 -4.83
CA ILE A 64 11.22 14.83 -3.77
C ILE A 64 11.70 16.23 -3.42
N GLU A 65 13.01 16.41 -3.14
CA GLU A 65 13.56 17.72 -2.80
C GLU A 65 13.26 18.78 -3.87
N ASP A 66 13.43 18.42 -5.14
CA ASP A 66 13.19 19.31 -6.28
C ASP A 66 11.70 19.63 -6.50
N ALA A 67 10.82 18.72 -6.09
CA ALA A 67 9.36 18.91 -6.19
C ALA A 67 8.78 19.75 -5.05
N VAL A 68 9.46 19.84 -3.90
CA VAL A 68 9.01 20.61 -2.74
C VAL A 68 9.05 22.11 -3.03
N THR A 69 7.95 22.80 -2.72
CA THR A 69 7.81 24.25 -2.84
C THR A 69 7.26 24.82 -1.54
N ASP A 70 7.20 26.16 -1.43
CA ASP A 70 6.55 26.83 -0.31
C ASP A 70 5.06 26.51 -0.18
N LYS A 71 4.45 25.97 -1.25
CA LYS A 71 3.05 25.54 -1.28
C LYS A 71 2.85 24.05 -0.95
N THR A 72 3.91 23.30 -0.72
CA THR A 72 3.81 21.89 -0.39
C THR A 72 3.21 21.69 1.00
N ALA A 73 2.03 21.09 1.06
CA ALA A 73 1.32 20.74 2.29
C ALA A 73 1.68 19.34 2.78
N ALA A 74 1.78 18.35 1.88
CA ALA A 74 2.02 16.98 2.27
C ALA A 74 2.83 16.20 1.24
N ILE A 75 3.51 15.17 1.73
CA ILE A 75 4.04 14.07 0.92
C ILE A 75 3.27 12.82 1.32
N MET A 76 2.65 12.15 0.35
CA MET A 76 1.90 10.90 0.56
C MET A 76 2.52 9.76 -0.23
N ILE A 77 2.80 8.66 0.47
CA ILE A 77 3.38 7.46 -0.14
C ILE A 77 2.70 6.19 0.35
N GLU A 78 2.74 5.14 -0.48
CA GLU A 78 2.61 3.76 -0.05
C GLU A 78 4.00 3.28 0.38
N LEU A 79 4.14 2.69 1.55
CA LEU A 79 5.42 2.09 1.98
C LEU A 79 5.81 0.87 1.14
N ILE A 80 4.80 0.25 0.52
CA ILE A 80 4.95 -0.81 -0.47
C ILE A 80 3.92 -0.56 -1.56
N GLN A 81 4.35 -0.26 -2.77
CA GLN A 81 3.44 -0.05 -3.91
C GLN A 81 2.87 -1.39 -4.38
N GLY A 82 1.67 -1.72 -3.91
CA GLY A 82 1.06 -3.02 -4.17
C GLY A 82 0.53 -3.19 -5.59
N GLU A 83 -0.09 -2.14 -6.17
CA GLU A 83 -0.76 -2.22 -7.47
C GLU A 83 0.19 -2.23 -8.67
N SER A 84 1.43 -1.76 -8.49
CA SER A 84 2.44 -1.74 -9.54
C SER A 84 3.37 -2.96 -9.54
N GLY A 85 3.27 -3.86 -8.54
CA GLY A 85 4.07 -5.08 -8.51
C GLY A 85 4.80 -5.37 -7.19
N VAL A 86 4.26 -4.88 -6.07
CA VAL A 86 4.81 -5.09 -4.73
C VAL A 86 6.24 -4.56 -4.62
N HIS A 87 6.38 -3.24 -4.68
CA HIS A 87 7.67 -2.55 -4.59
C HIS A 87 7.82 -1.86 -3.22
N PRO A 88 8.60 -2.43 -2.29
CA PRO A 88 8.92 -1.77 -1.02
C PRO A 88 9.74 -0.50 -1.25
N MET A 89 9.51 0.53 -0.43
CA MET A 89 10.38 1.68 -0.34
C MET A 89 11.64 1.32 0.44
N ASP A 90 12.75 1.97 0.09
CA ASP A 90 14.01 1.83 0.84
C ASP A 90 13.86 2.48 2.22
N LYS A 91 14.36 1.82 3.26
CA LYS A 91 14.27 2.32 4.64
C LYS A 91 14.90 3.70 4.79
N GLU A 92 16.09 3.88 4.25
CA GLU A 92 16.80 5.14 4.28
C GLU A 92 16.04 6.27 3.56
N TYR A 93 15.35 5.94 2.46
CA TYR A 93 14.48 6.89 1.76
C TYR A 93 13.33 7.36 2.65
N VAL A 94 12.64 6.44 3.32
CA VAL A 94 11.52 6.76 4.22
C VAL A 94 11.99 7.59 5.42
N GLU A 95 13.15 7.26 6.01
CA GLU A 95 13.77 8.04 7.10
C GLU A 95 14.12 9.47 6.65
N LYS A 96 14.69 9.63 5.44
CA LYS A 96 14.96 10.95 4.84
C LYS A 96 13.69 11.74 4.58
N LEU A 97 12.61 11.11 4.14
CA LEU A 97 11.31 11.76 3.97
C LEU A 97 10.78 12.33 5.30
N ARG A 98 10.87 11.54 6.39
CA ARG A 98 10.43 12.02 7.71
C ARG A 98 11.24 13.25 8.12
N LYS A 99 12.55 13.19 8.00
CA LYS A 99 13.42 14.31 8.33
C LYS A 99 13.10 15.57 7.50
N LEU A 100 12.96 15.42 6.19
CA LEU A 100 12.58 16.54 5.30
C LEU A 100 11.25 17.16 5.70
N CYS A 101 10.25 16.32 6.01
CA CYS A 101 8.93 16.76 6.42
C CYS A 101 8.97 17.56 7.74
N ASP A 102 9.82 17.13 8.68
CA ASP A 102 10.02 17.84 9.95
C ASP A 102 10.70 19.19 9.73
N GLU A 103 11.77 19.22 8.94
CA GLU A 103 12.57 20.43 8.66
C GLU A 103 11.77 21.52 7.87
N LYS A 104 10.87 21.08 6.97
CA LYS A 104 10.10 21.98 6.08
C LYS A 104 8.68 22.25 6.56
N ASP A 105 8.29 21.74 7.73
CA ASP A 105 6.90 21.72 8.19
C ASP A 105 5.96 21.23 7.09
N ILE A 106 6.18 20.00 6.63
CA ILE A 106 5.35 19.28 5.66
C ILE A 106 4.70 18.09 6.38
N ILE A 107 3.47 17.73 6.03
CA ILE A 107 2.78 16.58 6.59
C ILE A 107 3.20 15.32 5.85
N LEU A 108 3.68 14.31 6.57
CA LEU A 108 3.97 12.99 6.03
C LEU A 108 2.75 12.08 6.17
N ILE A 109 2.26 11.55 5.04
CA ILE A 109 1.09 10.67 4.98
C ILE A 109 1.52 9.29 4.47
N PHE A 110 1.20 8.24 5.23
CA PHE A 110 1.34 6.87 4.73
C PHE A 110 -0.03 6.29 4.35
N ASP A 111 -0.12 5.81 3.12
CA ASP A 111 -1.27 5.05 2.64
C ASP A 111 -1.11 3.59 3.05
N GLU A 112 -1.73 3.23 4.15
CA GLU A 112 -1.71 1.87 4.71
C GLU A 112 -2.96 1.05 4.35
N VAL A 113 -3.70 1.50 3.33
CA VAL A 113 -4.93 0.84 2.87
C VAL A 113 -4.67 -0.59 2.38
N GLN A 114 -3.48 -0.87 1.83
CA GLN A 114 -3.10 -2.22 1.40
C GLN A 114 -2.06 -2.87 2.32
N THR A 115 -1.21 -2.10 2.96
CA THR A 115 -0.09 -2.57 3.77
C THR A 115 -0.43 -2.75 5.25
N GLY A 116 -1.48 -2.09 5.72
CA GLY A 116 -1.94 -2.20 7.10
C GLY A 116 -2.71 -3.47 7.41
N MET A 117 -3.28 -3.52 8.60
CA MET A 117 -4.07 -4.64 9.12
C MET A 117 -3.32 -5.97 9.02
N GLY A 118 -2.11 -6.03 9.56
CA GLY A 118 -1.34 -7.28 9.71
C GLY A 118 -0.67 -7.81 8.43
N ARG A 119 -1.00 -7.26 7.26
CA ARG A 119 -0.57 -7.79 5.95
C ARG A 119 0.93 -8.00 5.81
N THR A 120 1.72 -7.12 6.42
CA THR A 120 3.19 -7.12 6.32
C THR A 120 3.90 -7.85 7.47
N GLY A 121 3.14 -8.50 8.37
CA GLY A 121 3.69 -9.06 9.62
C GLY A 121 3.85 -8.01 10.73
N TYR A 122 3.32 -6.81 10.50
CA TYR A 122 3.15 -5.72 11.48
C TYR A 122 1.71 -5.24 11.38
N LEU A 123 1.13 -4.70 12.47
CA LEU A 123 -0.24 -4.20 12.42
C LEU A 123 -0.39 -3.12 11.35
N PHE A 124 0.60 -2.21 11.27
CA PHE A 124 0.77 -1.23 10.19
C PHE A 124 2.22 -1.23 9.70
N ALA A 125 2.43 -1.09 8.39
CA ALA A 125 3.76 -1.23 7.78
C ALA A 125 4.76 -0.16 8.24
N HIS A 126 4.33 1.02 8.68
CA HIS A 126 5.23 2.04 9.23
C HIS A 126 6.03 1.53 10.43
N GLN A 127 5.50 0.57 11.21
CA GLN A 127 6.21 -0.07 12.31
C GLN A 127 7.44 -0.86 11.84
N MET A 128 7.37 -1.48 10.65
CA MET A 128 8.51 -2.16 10.02
C MET A 128 9.65 -1.19 9.68
N TYR A 129 9.28 0.04 9.30
CA TYR A 129 10.26 1.09 8.96
C TYR A 129 10.78 1.82 10.20
N GLY A 130 10.06 1.77 11.33
CA GLY A 130 10.36 2.54 12.54
C GLY A 130 10.18 4.05 12.34
N VAL A 131 9.31 4.46 11.42
CA VAL A 131 9.04 5.86 11.08
C VAL A 131 7.58 6.18 11.31
N GLU A 132 7.28 7.15 12.19
CA GLU A 132 5.93 7.60 12.48
C GLU A 132 5.46 8.64 11.44
N PRO A 133 4.31 8.44 10.77
CA PRO A 133 3.71 9.46 9.93
C PRO A 133 2.92 10.49 10.76
N ASP A 134 2.64 11.66 10.18
CA ASP A 134 1.67 12.60 10.76
C ASP A 134 0.22 12.12 10.55
N ILE A 135 -0.02 11.41 9.45
CA ILE A 135 -1.31 10.82 9.07
C ILE A 135 -1.06 9.46 8.43
N PHE A 136 -1.89 8.47 8.75
CA PHE A 136 -2.00 7.28 7.91
C PHE A 136 -3.46 6.94 7.60
N THR A 137 -3.68 6.24 6.48
CA THR A 137 -5.00 5.79 6.04
C THR A 137 -5.12 4.28 6.18
N SER A 138 -6.31 3.80 6.57
CA SER A 138 -6.61 2.37 6.67
C SER A 138 -7.99 2.08 6.08
N ALA A 139 -8.14 0.92 5.46
CA ALA A 139 -9.41 0.42 4.89
C ALA A 139 -9.31 -1.10 4.65
N LYS A 140 -10.01 -1.62 3.63
CA LYS A 140 -9.97 -3.04 3.20
C LYS A 140 -10.16 -4.00 4.38
N ALA A 141 -9.09 -4.65 4.85
CA ALA A 141 -9.15 -5.61 5.95
C ALA A 141 -9.66 -5.01 7.28
N LEU A 142 -9.62 -3.69 7.45
CA LEU A 142 -10.14 -3.00 8.63
C LEU A 142 -11.60 -3.38 8.96
N GLY A 143 -12.42 -3.63 7.94
CA GLY A 143 -13.84 -3.96 8.12
C GLY A 143 -14.17 -5.45 7.98
N GLY A 144 -13.18 -6.33 7.76
CA GLY A 144 -13.42 -7.76 7.59
C GLY A 144 -14.40 -8.09 6.44
N GLY A 145 -14.45 -7.26 5.40
CA GLY A 145 -15.38 -7.35 4.27
C GLY A 145 -16.48 -6.27 4.29
N ILE A 146 -16.70 -5.60 5.40
CA ILE A 146 -17.63 -4.47 5.50
C ILE A 146 -16.94 -3.19 5.04
N PRO A 147 -17.57 -2.37 4.15
CA PRO A 147 -16.98 -1.13 3.68
C PRO A 147 -16.77 -0.12 4.81
N ILE A 148 -15.51 0.15 5.13
CA ILE A 148 -15.08 1.17 6.08
C ILE A 148 -13.70 1.69 5.69
N GLY A 149 -13.44 2.97 5.98
CA GLY A 149 -12.12 3.58 5.89
C GLY A 149 -11.89 4.48 7.09
N ALA A 150 -10.64 4.60 7.49
CA ALA A 150 -10.22 5.44 8.60
C ALA A 150 -9.03 6.32 8.18
N VAL A 151 -8.98 7.51 8.77
CA VAL A 151 -7.82 8.40 8.76
C VAL A 151 -7.34 8.52 10.18
N CYS A 152 -6.14 8.06 10.45
CA CYS A 152 -5.48 8.17 11.74
C CYS A 152 -4.51 9.35 11.70
N ALA A 153 -4.61 10.23 12.69
CA ALA A 153 -3.86 11.48 12.75
C ALA A 153 -3.10 11.62 14.07
N GLY A 154 -1.81 11.92 13.96
CA GLY A 154 -0.98 12.24 15.11
C GLY A 154 -1.33 13.60 15.75
N LYS A 155 -0.78 13.86 16.92
CA LYS A 155 -1.07 15.06 17.72
C LYS A 155 -0.87 16.37 16.95
N LYS A 156 0.08 16.41 16.01
CA LYS A 156 0.38 17.59 15.18
C LYS A 156 -0.84 18.10 14.43
N VAL A 157 -1.64 17.20 13.85
CA VAL A 157 -2.70 17.55 12.89
C VAL A 157 -4.11 17.17 13.36
N ALA A 158 -4.25 16.34 14.39
CA ALA A 158 -5.55 15.81 14.82
C ALA A 158 -6.58 16.89 15.16
N SER A 159 -6.15 18.01 15.77
CA SER A 159 -7.03 19.11 16.15
C SER A 159 -7.39 20.07 15.02
N ALA A 160 -6.89 19.83 13.79
CA ALA A 160 -7.17 20.73 12.68
C ALA A 160 -8.60 20.62 12.13
N PHE A 161 -9.25 19.46 12.28
CA PHE A 161 -10.68 19.33 11.98
C PHE A 161 -11.54 19.81 13.14
N GLU A 162 -12.50 20.64 12.82
CA GLU A 162 -13.57 21.10 13.72
C GLU A 162 -14.94 20.72 13.16
N PRO A 163 -16.01 20.76 13.96
CA PRO A 163 -17.36 20.51 13.48
C PRO A 163 -17.70 21.35 12.25
N GLY A 164 -18.13 20.69 11.17
CA GLY A 164 -18.43 21.34 9.88
C GLY A 164 -17.34 21.27 8.82
N ASP A 165 -16.09 20.99 9.17
CA ASP A 165 -14.96 20.93 8.21
C ASP A 165 -15.02 19.71 7.29
N HIS A 166 -15.58 18.61 7.77
CA HIS A 166 -15.76 17.38 7.01
C HIS A 166 -17.04 16.66 7.43
N GLY A 167 -17.66 15.97 6.49
CA GLY A 167 -18.84 15.16 6.74
C GLY A 167 -18.93 13.99 5.79
N THR A 168 -19.58 12.93 6.25
CA THR A 168 -19.93 11.74 5.49
C THR A 168 -21.21 11.13 6.06
N THR A 169 -22.16 10.77 5.19
CA THR A 169 -23.47 10.24 5.63
C THR A 169 -23.33 8.91 6.35
N PHE A 170 -22.51 7.99 5.83
CA PHE A 170 -22.35 6.65 6.35
C PHE A 170 -21.06 6.39 7.13
N GLY A 171 -20.17 7.37 7.22
CA GLY A 171 -18.90 7.22 7.94
C GLY A 171 -19.13 7.04 9.44
N GLY A 172 -18.44 6.09 10.04
CA GLY A 172 -18.54 5.78 11.46
C GLY A 172 -19.89 5.18 11.89
N ASN A 173 -20.66 4.62 10.97
CA ASN A 173 -21.93 3.98 11.35
C ASN A 173 -21.70 2.78 12.29
N PRO A 174 -22.66 2.49 13.22
CA PRO A 174 -22.48 1.48 14.23
C PRO A 174 -22.21 0.06 13.68
N PHE A 175 -22.79 -0.29 12.54
CA PHE A 175 -22.58 -1.59 11.94
C PHE A 175 -21.13 -1.79 11.46
N ALA A 176 -20.61 -0.83 10.69
CA ALA A 176 -19.25 -0.92 10.15
C ALA A 176 -18.19 -0.80 11.25
N THR A 177 -18.43 0.04 12.28
CA THR A 177 -17.49 0.16 13.41
C THR A 177 -17.50 -1.08 14.31
N ALA A 178 -18.66 -1.71 14.52
CA ALA A 178 -18.75 -2.99 15.23
C ALA A 178 -18.01 -4.11 14.48
N ALA A 179 -18.12 -4.16 13.15
CA ALA A 179 -17.33 -5.08 12.33
C ALA A 179 -15.82 -4.83 12.47
N GLY A 180 -15.40 -3.56 12.42
CA GLY A 180 -14.00 -3.20 12.63
C GLY A 180 -13.47 -3.59 14.02
N LEU A 181 -14.25 -3.41 15.08
CA LEU A 181 -13.88 -3.87 16.43
C LEU A 181 -13.71 -5.39 16.46
N ALA A 182 -14.66 -6.14 15.89
CA ALA A 182 -14.54 -7.61 15.81
C ALA A 182 -13.30 -8.07 15.06
N VAL A 183 -12.86 -7.32 14.03
CA VAL A 183 -11.61 -7.59 13.32
C VAL A 183 -10.41 -7.47 14.27
N PHE A 184 -10.32 -6.40 15.07
CA PHE A 184 -9.23 -6.24 16.03
C PHE A 184 -9.22 -7.33 17.10
N ASP A 185 -10.39 -7.73 17.60
CA ASP A 185 -10.53 -8.83 18.57
C ASP A 185 -10.01 -10.17 17.98
N ILE A 186 -10.30 -10.44 16.71
CA ILE A 186 -9.81 -11.63 16.00
C ILE A 186 -8.29 -11.54 15.79
N PHE A 187 -7.76 -10.38 15.42
CA PHE A 187 -6.32 -10.18 15.26
C PHE A 187 -5.52 -10.51 16.50
N GLU A 188 -6.01 -10.04 17.66
CA GLU A 188 -5.37 -10.31 18.94
C GLU A 188 -5.53 -11.79 19.34
N LYS A 189 -6.76 -12.32 19.27
CA LYS A 189 -7.09 -13.68 19.70
C LYS A 189 -6.39 -14.77 18.88
N GLU A 190 -6.26 -14.56 17.57
CA GLU A 190 -5.73 -15.55 16.64
C GLU A 190 -4.29 -15.26 16.19
N HIS A 191 -3.64 -14.26 16.80
CA HIS A 191 -2.25 -13.90 16.53
C HIS A 191 -1.94 -13.70 15.03
N LEU A 192 -2.86 -13.03 14.31
CA LEU A 192 -2.79 -12.94 12.84
C LEU A 192 -1.58 -12.17 12.32
N VAL A 193 -1.09 -11.19 13.08
CA VAL A 193 0.12 -10.42 12.72
C VAL A 193 1.36 -11.32 12.74
N GLU A 194 1.51 -12.11 13.79
CA GLU A 194 2.60 -13.07 13.96
C GLU A 194 2.53 -14.17 12.88
N ASN A 195 1.32 -14.68 12.61
CA ASN A 195 1.13 -15.66 11.55
C ASN A 195 1.53 -15.10 10.19
N ALA A 196 1.12 -13.87 9.86
CA ALA A 196 1.50 -13.21 8.60
C ALA A 196 3.02 -13.06 8.46
N GLY A 197 3.73 -12.74 9.54
CA GLY A 197 5.19 -12.69 9.57
C GLY A 197 5.83 -14.05 9.34
N LYS A 198 5.38 -15.08 10.08
CA LYS A 198 5.89 -16.46 9.97
C LYS A 198 5.64 -17.05 8.56
N MET A 199 4.39 -16.97 8.10
CA MET A 199 4.02 -17.53 6.80
C MET A 199 4.63 -16.75 5.65
N GLY A 200 4.78 -15.43 5.80
CA GLY A 200 5.47 -14.61 4.81
C GLY A 200 6.94 -15.00 4.64
N LYS A 201 7.64 -15.31 5.74
CA LYS A 201 9.02 -15.83 5.68
C LYS A 201 9.08 -17.19 5.00
N TYR A 202 8.23 -18.12 5.41
CA TYR A 202 8.15 -19.46 4.80
C TYR A 202 7.88 -19.38 3.29
N PHE A 203 6.90 -18.55 2.89
CA PHE A 203 6.58 -18.35 1.48
C PHE A 203 7.76 -17.78 0.69
N LYS A 204 8.47 -16.79 1.26
CA LYS A 204 9.67 -16.22 0.62
C LYS A 204 10.75 -17.26 0.41
N GLU A 205 11.02 -18.13 1.38
CA GLU A 205 12.00 -19.21 1.29
C GLU A 205 11.65 -20.15 0.12
N LYS A 206 10.41 -20.63 0.06
CA LYS A 206 9.92 -21.49 -1.03
C LYS A 206 9.97 -20.84 -2.40
N LEU A 207 9.60 -19.59 -2.51
CA LEU A 207 9.67 -18.83 -3.77
C LEU A 207 11.12 -18.58 -4.21
N THR A 208 12.05 -18.41 -3.26
CA THR A 208 13.47 -18.27 -3.57
C THR A 208 14.04 -19.57 -4.12
N GLU A 209 13.62 -20.73 -3.60
CA GLU A 209 13.98 -22.05 -4.17
C GLU A 209 13.49 -22.17 -5.62
N LEU A 210 12.23 -21.77 -5.90
CA LEU A 210 11.69 -21.76 -7.26
C LEU A 210 12.42 -20.77 -8.18
N GLN A 211 12.74 -19.58 -7.69
CA GLN A 211 13.52 -18.60 -8.45
C GLN A 211 14.89 -19.12 -8.84
N ASN A 212 15.56 -19.82 -7.93
CA ASN A 212 16.86 -20.45 -8.22
C ASN A 212 16.73 -21.57 -9.28
N LYS A 213 15.63 -22.33 -9.23
CA LYS A 213 15.35 -23.40 -10.20
C LYS A 213 15.00 -22.86 -11.59
N TYR A 214 14.29 -21.72 -11.64
CA TYR A 214 13.75 -21.11 -12.87
C TYR A 214 14.22 -19.67 -13.02
N SER A 215 15.52 -19.43 -12.90
CA SER A 215 16.12 -18.08 -12.96
C SER A 215 15.95 -17.38 -14.30
N ASP A 216 15.66 -18.11 -15.36
CA ASP A 216 15.29 -17.62 -16.70
C ASP A 216 13.82 -17.19 -16.80
N LYS A 217 12.96 -17.61 -15.85
CA LYS A 217 11.51 -17.33 -15.85
C LYS A 217 11.07 -16.44 -14.72
N ILE A 218 11.65 -16.59 -13.51
CA ILE A 218 11.38 -15.76 -12.33
C ILE A 218 12.53 -14.76 -12.15
N THR A 219 12.29 -13.51 -12.54
CA THR A 219 13.33 -12.48 -12.51
C THR A 219 13.52 -11.86 -11.14
N ASP A 220 12.46 -11.78 -10.33
CA ASP A 220 12.54 -11.26 -8.96
C ASP A 220 11.41 -11.77 -8.07
N VAL A 221 11.68 -11.87 -6.76
CA VAL A 221 10.68 -12.21 -5.72
C VAL A 221 10.76 -11.20 -4.60
N ARG A 222 9.71 -10.42 -4.42
CA ARG A 222 9.56 -9.39 -3.38
C ARG A 222 8.48 -9.79 -2.39
N ASN A 223 8.69 -9.53 -1.11
CA ASN A 223 7.62 -9.67 -0.12
C ASN A 223 7.80 -8.77 1.10
N ALA A 224 6.69 -8.46 1.73
CA ALA A 224 6.60 -7.97 3.10
C ALA A 224 5.45 -8.73 3.77
N GLY A 225 5.79 -9.63 4.69
CA GLY A 225 4.83 -10.58 5.23
C GLY A 225 4.10 -11.34 4.11
N LEU A 226 2.78 -11.26 4.11
CA LEU A 226 1.90 -11.90 3.12
C LEU A 226 1.47 -10.96 1.97
N LEU A 227 2.20 -9.89 1.70
CA LEU A 227 2.11 -9.12 0.47
C LEU A 227 3.29 -9.50 -0.41
N ILE A 228 3.04 -10.29 -1.47
CA ILE A 228 4.07 -10.99 -2.24
C ILE A 228 3.96 -10.62 -3.72
N GLY A 229 5.09 -10.37 -4.35
CA GLY A 229 5.22 -10.15 -5.80
C GLY A 229 6.24 -11.11 -6.41
N ILE A 230 5.81 -11.87 -7.41
CA ILE A 230 6.67 -12.73 -8.22
C ILE A 230 6.77 -12.10 -9.58
N GLN A 231 7.92 -11.52 -9.90
CA GLN A 231 8.15 -10.94 -11.22
C GLN A 231 8.64 -12.02 -12.18
N LEU A 232 7.97 -12.10 -13.30
CA LEU A 232 8.23 -13.08 -14.35
C LEU A 232 8.79 -12.40 -15.59
N GLU A 233 9.38 -13.17 -16.48
CA GLU A 233 9.64 -12.74 -17.85
C GLU A 233 8.33 -12.33 -18.54
N ASP A 234 8.36 -11.22 -19.29
CA ASP A 234 7.18 -10.60 -19.90
C ASP A 234 6.41 -11.57 -20.80
N SER A 235 7.15 -12.44 -21.51
CA SER A 235 6.60 -13.41 -22.47
C SER A 235 5.68 -14.45 -21.84
N ILE A 236 5.90 -14.79 -20.56
CA ILE A 236 5.19 -15.88 -19.88
C ILE A 236 4.20 -15.39 -18.81
N ALA A 237 4.34 -14.16 -18.32
CA ALA A 237 3.62 -13.66 -17.15
C ALA A 237 2.10 -13.82 -17.25
N LYS A 238 1.53 -13.46 -18.40
CA LYS A 238 0.08 -13.60 -18.65
C LYS A 238 -0.35 -15.07 -18.72
N THR A 239 0.47 -15.93 -19.30
CA THR A 239 0.20 -17.37 -19.40
C THR A 239 0.20 -18.00 -18.01
N VAL A 240 1.21 -17.70 -17.18
CA VAL A 240 1.28 -18.18 -15.79
C VAL A 240 0.06 -17.69 -14.99
N PHE A 241 -0.30 -16.40 -15.10
CA PHE A 241 -1.49 -15.85 -14.44
C PHE A 241 -2.77 -16.62 -14.81
N ASN A 242 -2.99 -16.89 -16.10
CA ASN A 242 -4.16 -17.62 -16.57
C ASN A 242 -4.16 -19.08 -16.06
N LYS A 243 -3.02 -19.77 -16.16
CA LYS A 243 -2.88 -21.14 -15.64
C LYS A 243 -3.08 -21.25 -14.13
N LEU A 244 -2.61 -20.28 -13.35
CA LEU A 244 -2.91 -20.19 -11.91
C LEU A 244 -4.42 -20.09 -11.66
N PHE A 245 -5.12 -19.24 -12.42
CA PHE A 245 -6.57 -19.11 -12.30
C PHE A 245 -7.31 -20.41 -12.69
N GLU A 246 -6.91 -21.09 -13.76
CA GLU A 246 -7.45 -22.42 -14.16
C GLU A 246 -7.27 -23.45 -13.06
N ASN A 247 -6.15 -23.39 -12.33
CA ASN A 247 -5.85 -24.23 -11.16
C ASN A 247 -6.47 -23.71 -9.85
N LYS A 248 -7.47 -22.80 -9.91
CA LYS A 248 -8.19 -22.23 -8.76
C LYS A 248 -7.34 -21.37 -7.81
N MET A 249 -6.18 -20.91 -8.26
CA MET A 249 -5.32 -19.97 -7.53
C MET A 249 -5.68 -18.54 -7.90
N LEU A 250 -6.35 -17.82 -7.00
CA LEU A 250 -6.72 -16.41 -7.23
C LEU A 250 -5.54 -15.49 -6.95
N THR A 251 -5.04 -14.86 -7.97
CA THR A 251 -3.91 -13.93 -7.93
C THR A 251 -4.23 -12.64 -8.68
N SER A 252 -3.29 -11.72 -8.77
CA SER A 252 -3.42 -10.50 -9.60
C SER A 252 -2.18 -10.33 -10.46
N LEU A 253 -2.37 -9.97 -11.73
CA LEU A 253 -1.27 -9.56 -12.61
C LEU A 253 -1.08 -8.04 -12.49
N CYS A 254 0.03 -7.62 -11.92
CA CYS A 254 0.38 -6.23 -11.65
C CYS A 254 1.59 -5.79 -12.49
N GLY A 255 1.65 -4.51 -12.86
CA GLY A 255 2.80 -3.97 -13.60
C GLY A 255 3.07 -4.63 -14.97
N GLY A 256 2.19 -5.51 -15.43
CA GLY A 256 2.33 -6.26 -16.67
C GLY A 256 2.98 -7.64 -16.52
N ASN A 257 3.90 -7.83 -15.59
CA ASN A 257 4.70 -9.05 -15.44
C ASN A 257 4.85 -9.58 -14.01
N THR A 258 4.19 -8.98 -13.03
CA THR A 258 4.29 -9.42 -11.63
C THR A 258 2.99 -10.08 -11.18
N ILE A 259 3.09 -11.34 -10.75
CA ILE A 259 2.00 -12.03 -10.03
C ILE A 259 2.03 -11.56 -8.58
N ARG A 260 0.97 -10.81 -8.18
CA ARG A 260 0.78 -10.40 -6.80
C ARG A 260 -0.09 -11.41 -6.07
N ILE A 261 0.36 -11.82 -4.89
CA ILE A 261 -0.32 -12.73 -3.98
C ILE A 261 -0.58 -12.01 -2.67
N ALA A 262 -1.82 -12.04 -2.20
CA ALA A 262 -2.26 -11.49 -0.93
C ALA A 262 -3.27 -12.44 -0.27
N PRO A 263 -2.82 -13.56 0.29
CA PRO A 263 -3.68 -14.60 0.81
C PRO A 263 -4.35 -14.17 2.12
N PRO A 264 -5.34 -14.92 2.63
CA PRO A 264 -5.86 -14.72 3.98
C PRO A 264 -4.74 -14.77 5.03
N LEU A 265 -4.86 -13.97 6.11
CA LEU A 265 -3.83 -13.96 7.16
C LEU A 265 -3.79 -15.24 7.99
N ILE A 266 -4.80 -16.10 7.88
CA ILE A 266 -4.91 -17.42 8.50
C ILE A 266 -4.27 -18.54 7.67
N ILE A 267 -3.59 -18.21 6.55
CA ILE A 267 -2.95 -19.20 5.67
C ILE A 267 -1.98 -20.08 6.45
N GLU A 268 -1.87 -21.34 6.06
CA GLU A 268 -0.98 -22.35 6.64
C GLU A 268 0.11 -22.78 5.64
N GLU A 269 1.12 -23.50 6.15
CA GLU A 269 2.23 -24.03 5.32
C GLU A 269 1.72 -24.94 4.18
N THR A 270 0.67 -25.74 4.46
CA THR A 270 0.04 -26.63 3.47
C THR A 270 -0.57 -25.90 2.29
N ASP A 271 -1.16 -24.70 2.52
CA ASP A 271 -1.72 -23.88 1.45
C ASP A 271 -0.61 -23.27 0.60
N ILE A 272 0.48 -22.86 1.25
CA ILE A 272 1.67 -22.32 0.58
C ILE A 272 2.31 -23.41 -0.28
N ASP A 273 2.50 -24.60 0.26
CA ASP A 273 3.07 -25.74 -0.48
C ASP A 273 2.20 -26.11 -1.68
N LEU A 274 0.87 -26.09 -1.55
CA LEU A 274 -0.05 -26.29 -2.67
C LEU A 274 0.17 -25.24 -3.77
N PHE A 275 0.29 -23.96 -3.41
CA PHE A 275 0.57 -22.90 -4.37
C PHE A 275 1.93 -23.08 -5.05
N ILE A 276 2.98 -23.39 -4.28
CA ILE A 276 4.34 -23.60 -4.78
C ILE A 276 4.40 -24.79 -5.77
N ASN A 277 3.77 -25.92 -5.42
CA ASN A 277 3.71 -27.09 -6.28
C ASN A 277 2.94 -26.79 -7.58
N THR A 278 1.84 -26.05 -7.49
CA THR A 278 1.05 -25.63 -8.67
C THR A 278 1.89 -24.71 -9.58
N LEU A 279 2.55 -23.70 -9.00
CA LEU A 279 3.41 -22.81 -9.77
C LEU A 279 4.59 -23.55 -10.40
N ASN A 280 5.23 -24.49 -9.67
CA ASN A 280 6.30 -25.31 -10.19
C ASN A 280 5.84 -26.11 -11.41
N SER A 281 4.70 -26.81 -11.34
CA SER A 281 4.15 -27.57 -12.47
C SER A 281 3.86 -26.68 -13.68
N ILE A 282 3.32 -25.47 -13.47
CA ILE A 282 3.07 -24.51 -14.55
C ILE A 282 4.38 -24.07 -15.22
N LEU A 283 5.43 -23.82 -14.43
CA LEU A 283 6.73 -23.39 -14.96
C LEU A 283 7.49 -24.51 -15.67
N GLU A 284 7.27 -25.77 -15.27
CA GLU A 284 7.84 -26.94 -15.98
C GLU A 284 7.28 -27.12 -17.39
N GLU A 285 6.02 -26.72 -17.62
CA GLU A 285 5.34 -26.84 -18.91
C GLU A 285 5.68 -25.70 -19.90
N LEU A 286 6.33 -24.64 -19.45
CA LEU A 286 6.68 -23.43 -20.23
C LEU A 286 8.15 -23.41 -20.63
#